data_1324a820dad5bd3bdd288205206d6fe4
#
_entry.id   1324a820dad5bd3bdd288205206d6fe4
#
_cell.length_a   1.000
_cell.length_b   1.000
_cell.length_c   1.000
_cell.angle_alpha   90.00
_cell.angle_beta   90.00
_cell.angle_gamma   90.00
#
_symmetry.space_group_name_H-M   'P 1'
#
loop_
_entity.id
_entity.type
_entity.pdbx_description
1 polymer ?
#
loop_
_entity_poly.entity_id
_entity_poly.type
_entity_poly.pdbx_seq_one_letter_code
_entity_poly.pdbx_strand_id
1 'polypeptide(L)'
;VGYFRIAIPDTTYSNTTLDGYPYAFRVSNNAYIEDQPHEGESFWINIQYPMLNATIHCSYKPIQNNFRTLSHDAQEFLYKHTTIASAIPVQEFANPDNQVWGLFCELHGNTATPMQFVLTDSTKHFFRGSVYCNCIPNQDSLAPIYDYLKQDVRIIMESLEWR
;
A
#
# COMPACT_ATOMS: atom_id res chain seq x y z
N VAL A 1 11.74 -0.34 33.37
CA VAL A 1 11.81 0.35 32.10
C VAL A 1 10.49 0.13 31.36
N GLY A 2 9.63 1.15 31.39
CA GLY A 2 8.35 1.06 30.71
C GLY A 2 8.51 1.20 29.21
N TYR A 3 8.20 0.15 28.49
CA TYR A 3 8.03 0.28 27.04
C TYR A 3 6.68 0.94 26.75
N PHE A 4 6.68 1.98 25.94
CA PHE A 4 5.44 2.52 25.43
C PHE A 4 4.80 1.46 24.54
N ARG A 5 3.79 0.79 25.03
CA ARG A 5 2.91 0.00 24.18
C ARG A 5 1.99 0.96 23.45
N ILE A 6 2.18 1.09 22.16
CA ILE A 6 1.20 1.77 21.33
C ILE A 6 -0.02 0.86 21.31
N ALA A 7 -1.09 1.31 21.94
CA ALA A 7 -2.35 0.59 21.89
C ALA A 7 -2.91 0.72 20.48
N ILE A 8 -3.04 -0.41 19.79
CA ILE A 8 -3.69 -0.45 18.49
C ILE A 8 -5.20 -0.41 18.78
N PRO A 9 -5.92 0.60 18.23
CA PRO A 9 -7.36 0.70 18.47
C PRO A 9 -8.13 -0.42 17.77
N ASP A 10 -9.35 -0.68 18.25
CA ASP A 10 -10.26 -1.61 17.60
C ASP A 10 -10.49 -1.19 16.15
N THR A 11 -10.49 -2.17 15.24
CA THR A 11 -10.53 -1.90 13.82
C THR A 11 -11.77 -2.51 13.19
N THR A 12 -12.48 -1.69 12.44
CA THR A 12 -13.54 -2.10 11.53
C THR A 12 -13.19 -1.62 10.13
N TYR A 13 -13.74 -2.28 9.11
CA TYR A 13 -13.45 -1.96 7.72
C TYR A 13 -14.75 -1.58 7.01
N SER A 14 -14.68 -0.56 6.15
CA SER A 14 -15.82 -0.10 5.37
C SER A 14 -15.39 0.19 3.94
N ASN A 15 -16.37 0.16 3.03
CA ASN A 15 -16.12 0.50 1.64
C ASN A 15 -15.76 1.99 1.53
N THR A 16 -14.80 2.30 0.66
CA THR A 16 -14.44 3.69 0.37
C THR A 16 -15.53 4.39 -0.42
N THR A 17 -15.66 5.69 -0.18
CA THR A 17 -16.57 6.56 -0.96
C THR A 17 -15.77 7.33 -2.01
N LEU A 18 -15.19 6.60 -2.95
CA LEU A 18 -14.37 7.16 -4.03
C LEU A 18 -15.21 7.29 -5.31
N ASP A 19 -16.18 8.21 -5.29
CA ASP A 19 -17.06 8.44 -6.43
C ASP A 19 -16.28 8.99 -7.62
N GLY A 20 -16.44 8.35 -8.78
CA GLY A 20 -15.74 8.74 -9.99
C GLY A 20 -14.31 8.24 -10.09
N TYR A 21 -13.81 7.53 -9.11
CA TYR A 21 -12.47 6.91 -9.16
C TYR A 21 -12.53 5.57 -9.90
N PRO A 22 -11.43 5.18 -10.58
CA PRO A 22 -11.41 3.92 -11.35
C PRO A 22 -11.22 2.69 -10.47
N TYR A 23 -11.22 2.85 -9.16
CA TYR A 23 -11.04 1.76 -8.20
C TYR A 23 -11.78 2.06 -6.91
N ALA A 24 -12.06 1.02 -6.15
CA ALA A 24 -12.58 1.10 -4.79
C ALA A 24 -12.05 -0.07 -3.98
N PHE A 25 -11.97 0.10 -2.68
CA PHE A 25 -11.51 -0.92 -1.76
C PHE A 25 -12.07 -0.65 -0.35
N ARG A 26 -11.80 -1.56 0.58
CA ARG A 26 -12.19 -1.37 1.97
C ARG A 26 -11.04 -0.76 2.75
N VAL A 27 -11.36 0.13 3.65
CA VAL A 27 -10.40 0.87 4.46
C VAL A 27 -10.77 0.80 5.94
N SER A 28 -9.75 0.83 6.78
CA SER A 28 -9.87 0.84 8.23
C SER A 28 -10.55 2.12 8.74
N ASN A 29 -11.35 2.00 9.80
CA ASN A 29 -11.94 3.15 10.49
C ASN A 29 -10.90 4.05 11.16
N ASN A 30 -9.65 3.59 11.30
CA ASN A 30 -8.55 4.35 11.89
C ASN A 30 -7.76 5.15 10.84
N ALA A 31 -8.21 5.11 9.60
CA ALA A 31 -7.57 5.81 8.49
C ALA A 31 -8.57 6.71 7.78
N TYR A 32 -8.05 7.73 7.10
CA TYR A 32 -8.87 8.53 6.17
C TYR A 32 -8.11 8.68 4.86
N ILE A 33 -8.86 8.94 3.79
CA ILE A 33 -8.31 9.08 2.44
C ILE A 33 -8.34 10.55 2.07
N GLU A 34 -7.25 11.02 1.49
CA GLU A 34 -7.16 12.34 0.89
C GLU A 34 -6.57 12.25 -0.51
N ASP A 35 -6.94 13.18 -1.37
CA ASP A 35 -6.33 13.26 -2.69
C ASP A 35 -4.85 13.66 -2.55
N GLN A 36 -4.02 13.06 -3.40
CA GLN A 36 -2.62 13.44 -3.54
C GLN A 36 -2.43 14.08 -4.91
N PRO A 37 -2.53 15.42 -5.02
CA PRO A 37 -2.33 16.08 -6.30
C PRO A 37 -0.93 15.82 -6.83
N HIS A 38 -0.87 15.41 -8.10
CA HIS A 38 0.40 15.17 -8.78
C HIS A 38 0.25 15.62 -10.23
N GLU A 39 1.19 16.41 -10.70
CA GLU A 39 1.12 17.04 -12.01
C GLU A 39 1.01 15.99 -13.12
N GLY A 40 0.02 16.13 -13.99
CA GLY A 40 -0.21 15.23 -15.10
C GLY A 40 -0.84 13.89 -14.74
N GLU A 41 -1.18 13.67 -13.46
CA GLU A 41 -1.75 12.42 -12.98
C GLU A 41 -3.10 12.66 -12.31
N SER A 42 -3.94 11.62 -12.32
CA SER A 42 -5.25 11.66 -11.67
C SER A 42 -5.42 10.46 -10.77
N PHE A 43 -6.26 10.61 -9.75
CA PHE A 43 -6.66 9.52 -8.85
C PHE A 43 -5.53 8.97 -7.97
N TRP A 44 -4.50 9.76 -7.72
CA TRP A 44 -3.53 9.46 -6.68
C TRP A 44 -4.10 9.85 -5.34
N ILE A 45 -3.92 8.99 -4.34
CA ILE A 45 -4.47 9.21 -2.99
C ILE A 45 -3.42 8.89 -1.94
N ASN A 46 -3.63 9.47 -0.75
CA ASN A 46 -2.94 9.07 0.47
C ASN A 46 -3.96 8.48 1.43
N ILE A 47 -3.62 7.37 2.05
CA ILE A 47 -4.37 6.80 3.16
C ILE A 47 -3.60 7.15 4.42
N GLN A 48 -4.17 8.03 5.24
CA GLN A 48 -3.51 8.57 6.42
C GLN A 48 -3.94 7.83 7.68
N TYR A 49 -2.96 7.47 8.50
CA TYR A 49 -3.17 6.85 9.81
C TYR A 49 -2.61 7.79 10.88
N PRO A 50 -3.40 8.80 11.34
CA PRO A 50 -2.86 9.82 12.25
C PRO A 50 -2.34 9.24 13.57
N MET A 51 -3.02 8.24 14.11
CA MET A 51 -2.65 7.63 15.39
C MET A 51 -1.36 6.81 15.31
N LEU A 52 -1.01 6.34 14.11
CA LEU A 52 0.17 5.51 13.89
C LEU A 52 1.33 6.28 13.26
N ASN A 53 1.09 7.55 12.91
CA ASN A 53 2.05 8.37 12.17
C ASN A 53 2.52 7.68 10.89
N ALA A 54 1.59 7.08 10.18
CA ALA A 54 1.84 6.31 8.97
C ALA A 54 0.94 6.78 7.83
N THR A 55 1.41 6.57 6.61
CA THR A 55 0.69 6.90 5.38
C THR A 55 0.90 5.80 4.37
N ILE A 56 -0.15 5.44 3.62
CA ILE A 56 -0.01 4.64 2.42
C ILE A 56 -0.16 5.58 1.23
N HIS A 57 0.93 5.79 0.49
CA HIS A 57 0.91 6.56 -0.74
C HIS A 57 0.47 5.66 -1.87
N CYS A 58 -0.60 6.04 -2.56
CA CYS A 58 -1.17 5.26 -3.64
C CYS A 58 -1.12 6.05 -4.94
N SER A 59 -0.55 5.46 -5.98
CA SER A 59 -0.51 6.02 -7.31
C SER A 59 -1.34 5.18 -8.26
N TYR A 60 -1.93 5.83 -9.23
CA TYR A 60 -2.74 5.19 -10.26
C TYR A 60 -2.28 5.62 -11.64
N LYS A 61 -2.17 4.67 -12.55
CA LYS A 61 -1.91 4.95 -13.95
C LYS A 61 -2.83 4.10 -14.83
N PRO A 62 -3.54 4.73 -15.78
CA PRO A 62 -4.24 3.96 -16.79
C PRO A 62 -3.23 3.28 -17.69
N ILE A 63 -3.49 2.04 -18.08
CA ILE A 63 -2.64 1.33 -19.05
C ILE A 63 -3.06 1.74 -20.44
N GLN A 64 -2.10 2.25 -21.22
CA GLN A 64 -2.29 2.73 -22.59
C GLN A 64 -1.19 2.12 -23.48
N ASN A 65 -1.26 0.80 -23.69
CA ASN A 65 -0.24 0.04 -24.44
C ASN A 65 1.16 0.12 -23.82
N ASN A 66 1.25 0.43 -22.53
CA ASN A 66 2.51 0.63 -21.80
C ASN A 66 2.66 -0.28 -20.59
N PHE A 67 1.96 -1.41 -20.58
CA PHE A 67 1.99 -2.33 -19.44
C PHE A 67 3.41 -2.80 -19.11
N ARG A 68 4.22 -3.10 -20.13
CA ARG A 68 5.61 -3.51 -19.92
C ARG A 68 6.42 -2.43 -19.20
N THR A 69 6.27 -1.19 -19.62
CA THR A 69 6.98 -0.05 -19.02
C THR A 69 6.56 0.12 -17.55
N LEU A 70 5.26 0.11 -17.28
CA LEU A 70 4.73 0.26 -15.93
C LEU A 70 5.18 -0.88 -15.02
N SER A 71 5.16 -2.12 -15.52
CA SER A 71 5.60 -3.29 -14.78
C SER A 71 7.10 -3.24 -14.49
N HIS A 72 7.90 -2.82 -15.46
CA HIS A 72 9.34 -2.66 -15.28
C HIS A 72 9.67 -1.60 -14.24
N ASP A 73 9.00 -0.45 -14.31
CA ASP A 73 9.21 0.64 -13.36
C ASP A 73 8.82 0.21 -11.93
N ALA A 74 7.74 -0.54 -11.79
CA ALA A 74 7.30 -1.06 -10.49
C ALA A 74 8.31 -2.05 -9.92
N GLN A 75 8.83 -2.95 -10.76
CA GLN A 75 9.84 -3.92 -10.33
C GLN A 75 11.14 -3.22 -9.95
N GLU A 76 11.60 -2.25 -10.72
CA GLU A 76 12.78 -1.46 -10.37
C GLU A 76 12.60 -0.77 -9.03
N PHE A 77 11.44 -0.19 -8.78
CA PHE A 77 11.12 0.47 -7.52
C PHE A 77 11.20 -0.51 -6.34
N LEU A 78 10.65 -1.71 -6.49
CA LEU A 78 10.75 -2.75 -5.46
C LEU A 78 12.20 -3.18 -5.22
N TYR A 79 12.95 -3.46 -6.29
CA TYR A 79 14.33 -3.92 -6.17
C TYR A 79 15.28 -2.84 -5.66
N LYS A 80 15.05 -1.58 -5.99
CA LYS A 80 15.86 -0.47 -5.49
C LYS A 80 15.86 -0.41 -3.96
N HIS A 81 14.73 -0.70 -3.33
CA HIS A 81 14.62 -0.71 -1.88
C HIS A 81 15.25 -1.97 -1.26
N THR A 82 15.35 -3.07 -1.99
CA THR A 82 15.95 -4.31 -1.49
C THR A 82 17.45 -4.22 -1.30
N THR A 83 18.15 -3.28 -1.96
CA THR A 83 19.58 -3.10 -1.79
C THR A 83 19.95 -2.41 -0.49
N ILE A 84 19.01 -1.74 0.17
CA ILE A 84 19.25 -0.94 1.38
C ILE A 84 18.83 -1.73 2.62
N ALA A 85 17.86 -2.61 2.51
CA ALA A 85 17.32 -3.40 3.61
C ALA A 85 17.34 -4.90 3.25
N SER A 86 17.39 -5.75 4.28
CA SER A 86 17.25 -7.20 4.06
C SER A 86 15.85 -7.49 3.54
N ALA A 87 15.73 -7.81 2.27
CA ALA A 87 14.45 -8.03 1.64
C ALA A 87 13.91 -9.43 1.87
N ILE A 88 12.60 -9.54 2.13
CA ILE A 88 11.88 -10.80 1.99
C ILE A 88 11.57 -10.99 0.50
N PRO A 89 11.47 -12.24 0.02
CA PRO A 89 11.03 -12.49 -1.34
C PRO A 89 9.70 -11.83 -1.66
N VAL A 90 9.58 -11.33 -2.88
CA VAL A 90 8.32 -10.73 -3.35
C VAL A 90 7.26 -11.81 -3.44
N GLN A 91 6.08 -11.56 -2.89
CA GLN A 91 4.95 -12.48 -2.91
C GLN A 91 4.00 -12.13 -4.03
N GLU A 92 3.56 -13.13 -4.76
CA GLU A 92 2.54 -12.97 -5.79
C GLU A 92 1.15 -12.97 -5.17
N PHE A 93 0.26 -12.15 -5.74
CA PHE A 93 -1.12 -12.03 -5.32
C PHE A 93 -2.03 -12.21 -6.53
N ALA A 94 -3.13 -12.93 -6.34
CA ALA A 94 -4.14 -13.10 -7.38
C ALA A 94 -5.54 -13.13 -6.78
N ASN A 95 -6.44 -12.36 -7.36
CA ASN A 95 -7.88 -12.41 -7.11
C ASN A 95 -8.60 -12.39 -8.46
N PRO A 96 -8.74 -13.55 -9.11
CA PRO A 96 -9.32 -13.62 -10.47
C PRO A 96 -10.76 -13.13 -10.54
N ASP A 97 -11.53 -13.31 -9.47
CA ASP A 97 -12.94 -12.86 -9.45
C ASP A 97 -13.06 -11.35 -9.65
N ASN A 98 -12.11 -10.59 -9.12
CA ASN A 98 -12.07 -9.14 -9.30
C ASN A 98 -11.12 -8.71 -10.41
N GLN A 99 -10.49 -9.65 -11.12
CA GLN A 99 -9.47 -9.38 -12.14
C GLN A 99 -8.32 -8.55 -11.57
N VAL A 100 -7.81 -8.95 -10.41
CA VAL A 100 -6.71 -8.30 -9.73
C VAL A 100 -5.55 -9.27 -9.59
N TRP A 101 -4.39 -8.89 -10.12
CA TRP A 101 -3.12 -9.59 -9.96
C TRP A 101 -2.09 -8.60 -9.45
N GLY A 102 -1.14 -9.08 -8.68
CA GLY A 102 -0.15 -8.16 -8.16
C GLY A 102 1.01 -8.82 -7.45
N LEU A 103 1.80 -7.94 -6.83
CA LEU A 103 2.98 -8.29 -6.07
C LEU A 103 2.93 -7.56 -4.73
N PHE A 104 3.38 -8.22 -3.69
CA PHE A 104 3.55 -7.64 -2.36
C PHE A 104 4.99 -7.85 -1.91
N CYS A 105 5.62 -6.78 -1.43
CA CYS A 105 6.99 -6.81 -0.93
C CYS A 105 7.02 -6.24 0.49
N GLU A 106 7.62 -6.98 1.40
CA GLU A 106 7.85 -6.55 2.77
C GLU A 106 9.35 -6.43 3.00
N LEU A 107 9.79 -5.26 3.45
CA LEU A 107 11.20 -4.97 3.69
C LEU A 107 11.48 -5.00 5.18
N HIS A 108 12.56 -5.70 5.56
CA HIS A 108 13.06 -5.71 6.94
C HIS A 108 14.23 -4.76 7.09
N GLY A 109 14.42 -4.28 8.32
CA GLY A 109 15.50 -3.37 8.67
C GLY A 109 15.00 -1.94 8.87
N ASN A 110 15.93 -1.00 8.97
CA ASN A 110 15.60 0.40 9.18
C ASN A 110 15.21 1.05 7.86
N THR A 111 13.95 0.86 7.46
CA THR A 111 13.41 1.49 6.27
C THR A 111 12.14 2.25 6.62
N ALA A 112 11.98 3.44 6.01
CA ALA A 112 10.77 4.23 6.14
C ALA A 112 9.60 3.67 5.31
N THR A 113 9.88 2.77 4.37
CA THR A 113 8.88 2.17 3.49
C THR A 113 8.87 0.64 3.64
N PRO A 114 8.34 0.13 4.77
CA PRO A 114 8.45 -1.31 5.09
C PRO A 114 7.65 -2.23 4.18
N MET A 115 6.64 -1.72 3.49
CA MET A 115 5.76 -2.52 2.64
C MET A 115 5.42 -1.78 1.37
N GLN A 116 5.35 -2.53 0.26
CA GLN A 116 4.97 -1.99 -1.05
C GLN A 116 4.15 -3.03 -1.79
N PHE A 117 3.21 -2.57 -2.60
CA PHE A 117 2.40 -3.47 -3.41
C PHE A 117 2.05 -2.86 -4.76
N VAL A 118 1.76 -3.73 -5.71
CA VAL A 118 1.33 -3.37 -7.06
C VAL A 118 0.12 -4.23 -7.39
N LEU A 119 -0.93 -3.63 -7.92
CA LEU A 119 -2.15 -4.32 -8.33
C LEU A 119 -2.54 -3.86 -9.75
N THR A 120 -2.92 -4.81 -10.59
CA THR A 120 -3.27 -4.53 -11.97
C THR A 120 -4.25 -5.56 -12.52
N ASP A 121 -5.05 -5.15 -13.49
CA ASP A 121 -5.83 -6.07 -14.32
C ASP A 121 -5.09 -6.43 -15.62
N SER A 122 -3.89 -5.90 -15.83
CA SER A 122 -3.00 -6.09 -16.98
C SER A 122 -3.47 -5.41 -18.27
N THR A 123 -4.65 -4.78 -18.26
CA THR A 123 -5.22 -4.20 -19.49
C THR A 123 -5.56 -2.72 -19.38
N LYS A 124 -6.12 -2.27 -18.25
CA LYS A 124 -6.63 -0.90 -18.11
C LYS A 124 -6.12 -0.17 -16.90
N HIS A 125 -5.83 -0.89 -15.81
CA HIS A 125 -5.59 -0.30 -14.50
C HIS A 125 -4.25 -0.74 -13.92
N PHE A 126 -3.52 0.22 -13.37
CA PHE A 126 -2.25 -0.03 -12.68
C PHE A 126 -2.23 0.78 -11.38
N PHE A 127 -2.23 0.10 -10.25
CA PHE A 127 -2.33 0.72 -8.92
C PHE A 127 -1.14 0.29 -8.07
N ARG A 128 -0.46 1.25 -7.45
CA ARG A 128 0.68 0.99 -6.58
C ARG A 128 0.46 1.62 -5.23
N GLY A 129 0.91 0.93 -4.19
CA GLY A 129 0.89 1.45 -2.83
C GLY A 129 2.25 1.29 -2.16
N SER A 130 2.62 2.30 -1.39
CA SER A 130 3.84 2.29 -0.57
C SER A 130 3.50 2.74 0.83
N VAL A 131 3.71 1.86 1.79
CA VAL A 131 3.47 2.18 3.20
C VAL A 131 4.67 2.97 3.72
N TYR A 132 4.40 4.14 4.28
CA TYR A 132 5.39 5.01 4.85
C TYR A 132 5.13 5.16 6.35
N CYS A 133 6.11 4.81 7.17
CA CYS A 133 6.00 4.96 8.61
C CYS A 133 7.01 6.00 9.08
N ASN A 134 6.51 7.13 9.56
CA ASN A 134 7.35 8.21 10.09
C ASN A 134 7.57 8.00 11.59
N CYS A 135 8.22 6.89 11.93
CA CYS A 135 8.48 6.48 13.29
C CYS A 135 9.98 6.42 13.55
N ILE A 136 10.37 6.64 14.80
CA ILE A 136 11.75 6.38 15.21
C ILE A 136 12.01 4.88 15.04
N PRO A 137 13.03 4.48 14.28
CA PRO A 137 13.25 3.05 14.01
C PRO A 137 13.69 2.30 15.26
N ASN A 138 12.72 1.66 15.90
CA ASN A 138 12.96 0.66 16.93
C ASN A 138 12.08 -0.53 16.58
N GLN A 139 12.66 -1.56 16.01
CA GLN A 139 11.93 -2.71 15.47
C GLN A 139 11.03 -3.38 16.49
N ASP A 140 11.45 -3.46 17.75
CA ASP A 140 10.67 -4.15 18.77
C ASP A 140 9.39 -3.39 19.12
N SER A 141 9.41 -2.05 19.09
CA SER A 141 8.23 -1.24 19.38
C SER A 141 7.37 -1.00 18.15
N LEU A 142 7.92 -1.19 16.95
CA LEU A 142 7.21 -0.97 15.69
C LEU A 142 6.53 -2.23 15.15
N ALA A 143 6.90 -3.42 15.63
CA ALA A 143 6.36 -4.68 15.13
C ALA A 143 4.82 -4.73 15.18
N PRO A 144 4.15 -4.31 16.27
CA PRO A 144 2.68 -4.29 16.29
C PRO A 144 2.08 -3.33 15.26
N ILE A 145 2.73 -2.19 15.01
CA ILE A 145 2.28 -1.22 13.99
C ILE A 145 2.43 -1.82 12.60
N TYR A 146 3.57 -2.47 12.32
CA TYR A 146 3.80 -3.10 11.04
C TYR A 146 2.83 -4.25 10.79
N ASP A 147 2.55 -5.07 11.79
CA ASP A 147 1.57 -6.14 11.67
C ASP A 147 0.16 -5.60 11.38
N TYR A 148 -0.21 -4.51 12.04
CA TYR A 148 -1.48 -3.84 11.80
C TYR A 148 -1.57 -3.30 10.37
N LEU A 149 -0.54 -2.58 9.92
CA LEU A 149 -0.51 -2.01 8.58
C LEU A 149 -0.47 -3.10 7.51
N LYS A 150 0.22 -4.20 7.76
CA LYS A 150 0.23 -5.36 6.86
C LYS A 150 -1.16 -5.96 6.70
N GLN A 151 -1.89 -6.07 7.79
CA GLN A 151 -3.28 -6.55 7.74
C GLN A 151 -4.16 -5.60 6.93
N ASP A 152 -3.99 -4.27 7.11
CA ASP A 152 -4.74 -3.27 6.35
C ASP A 152 -4.40 -3.33 4.86
N VAL A 153 -3.12 -3.49 4.52
CA VAL A 153 -2.70 -3.67 3.12
C VAL A 153 -3.35 -4.91 2.53
N ARG A 154 -3.39 -6.01 3.28
CA ARG A 154 -4.05 -7.24 2.82
C ARG A 154 -5.52 -7.00 2.52
N ILE A 155 -6.23 -6.29 3.39
CA ILE A 155 -7.65 -5.95 3.17
C ILE A 155 -7.83 -5.10 1.92
N ILE A 156 -6.95 -4.12 1.71
CA ILE A 156 -6.97 -3.29 0.49
C ILE A 156 -6.80 -4.18 -0.75
N MET A 157 -5.80 -5.04 -0.76
CA MET A 157 -5.50 -5.90 -1.90
C MET A 157 -6.65 -6.88 -2.20
N GLU A 158 -7.20 -7.50 -1.16
CA GLU A 158 -8.27 -8.50 -1.30
C GLU A 158 -9.61 -7.89 -1.66
N SER A 159 -9.86 -6.64 -1.29
CA SER A 159 -11.13 -5.96 -1.52
C SER A 159 -11.13 -5.06 -2.76
N LEU A 160 -9.99 -4.83 -3.39
CA LEU A 160 -9.89 -3.91 -4.52
C LEU A 160 -10.78 -4.36 -5.67
N GLU A 161 -11.57 -3.43 -6.18
CA GLU A 161 -12.42 -3.58 -7.35
C GLU A 161 -12.12 -2.46 -8.33
N TRP A 162 -12.01 -2.78 -9.60
CA TRP A 162 -11.86 -1.79 -10.67
C TRP A 162 -13.25 -1.26 -11.06
N ARG A 163 -13.29 0.01 -11.41
CA ARG A 163 -14.53 0.69 -11.81
C ARG A 163 -14.35 1.52 -13.09
#